data_585aef42e1d7b42c41d4e1dcf44f38cd
#
_entry.id   585aef42e1d7b42c41d4e1dcf44f38cd
#
_cell.length_a   1.000
_cell.length_b   1.000
_cell.length_c   1.000
_cell.angle_alpha   90.00
_cell.angle_beta   90.00
_cell.angle_gamma   90.00
#
_symmetry.space_group_name_H-M   'P 1'
#
loop_
_entity.id
_entity.type
_entity.pdbx_description
1 polymer ?
#
loop_
_entity_poly.entity_id
_entity_poly.type
_entity_poly.pdbx_seq_one_letter_code
_entity_poly.pdbx_strand_id
1 'polypeptide(L)'
;MDLSFSFFLSSILLGVGLAMDAFSVSLANGLNEPCMKRRRIGLVAGTFSVFQFLMPMIGWVCVTTIAHIFSAFEPFIPWIALALLSFIGGKMLIEGIKEKDAPCQCECGCRPQIGFGALIVQGIATSIDALSVGFTIATYNVWEALLACGIIGVETLVICVAGIIIGKKAGTKLAGKAGIFGGAILILIGLEIFITSFF
;
A
#
# COMPACT_ATOMS: atom_id res chain seq x y z
N MET A 1 20.02 7.30 -24.88
CA MET A 1 19.43 6.40 -23.89
C MET A 1 20.57 5.81 -23.06
N ASP A 2 21.02 6.52 -22.08
CA ASP A 2 22.02 5.98 -21.16
C ASP A 2 21.29 5.29 -20.01
N LEU A 3 20.78 4.09 -20.31
CA LEU A 3 20.27 3.15 -19.29
C LEU A 3 21.47 2.66 -18.48
N SER A 4 22.01 3.56 -17.66
CA SER A 4 23.14 3.30 -16.78
C SER A 4 22.72 2.31 -15.70
N PHE A 5 23.64 1.48 -15.23
CA PHE A 5 23.46 0.60 -14.08
C PHE A 5 22.90 1.36 -12.86
N SER A 6 23.31 2.62 -12.68
CA SER A 6 22.80 3.51 -11.63
C SER A 6 21.32 3.79 -11.77
N PHE A 7 20.75 3.91 -12.99
CA PHE A 7 19.32 4.08 -13.22
C PHE A 7 18.51 2.89 -12.69
N PHE A 8 18.93 1.66 -13.04
CA PHE A 8 18.25 0.45 -12.57
C PHE A 8 18.35 0.30 -11.05
N LEU A 9 19.54 0.55 -10.50
CA LEU A 9 19.76 0.46 -9.06
C LEU A 9 18.89 1.47 -8.29
N SER A 10 18.83 2.73 -8.75
CA SER A 10 18.00 3.76 -8.15
C SER A 10 16.53 3.42 -8.24
N SER A 11 16.05 2.93 -9.41
CA SER A 11 14.65 2.54 -9.60
C SER A 11 14.25 1.38 -8.68
N ILE A 12 15.13 0.39 -8.51
CA ILE A 12 14.92 -0.75 -7.60
C ILE A 12 14.88 -0.27 -6.15
N LEU A 13 15.85 0.54 -5.73
CA LEU A 13 15.89 1.05 -4.35
C LEU A 13 14.65 1.89 -4.01
N LEU A 14 14.23 2.75 -4.94
CA LEU A 14 12.98 3.52 -4.81
C LEU A 14 11.76 2.60 -4.75
N GLY A 15 11.70 1.58 -5.62
CA GLY A 15 10.60 0.62 -5.66
C GLY A 15 10.46 -0.18 -4.37
N VAL A 16 11.57 -0.69 -3.83
CA VAL A 16 11.58 -1.41 -2.55
C VAL A 16 11.15 -0.49 -1.40
N GLY A 17 11.66 0.75 -1.36
CA GLY A 17 11.27 1.73 -0.34
C GLY A 17 9.77 1.99 -0.34
N LEU A 18 9.22 2.34 -1.51
CA LEU A 18 7.79 2.60 -1.70
C LEU A 18 6.89 1.37 -1.45
N ALA A 19 7.38 0.17 -1.78
CA ALA A 19 6.61 -1.04 -1.59
C ALA A 19 6.46 -1.46 -0.12
N MET A 20 7.21 -0.87 0.82
CA MET A 20 7.14 -1.23 2.25
C MET A 20 5.79 -0.92 2.87
N ASP A 21 5.16 0.22 2.53
CA ASP A 21 3.83 0.58 3.01
C ASP A 21 2.77 -0.38 2.45
N ALA A 22 2.82 -0.63 1.15
CA ALA A 22 1.95 -1.59 0.48
C ALA A 22 2.14 -3.02 1.01
N PHE A 23 3.37 -3.42 1.37
CA PHE A 23 3.67 -4.68 2.04
C PHE A 23 2.98 -4.79 3.38
N SER A 24 3.08 -3.76 4.21
CA SER A 24 2.51 -3.74 5.55
C SER A 24 0.98 -3.82 5.53
N VAL A 25 0.35 -3.08 4.62
CA VAL A 25 -1.11 -3.15 4.39
C VAL A 25 -1.50 -4.52 3.81
N SER A 26 -0.72 -5.08 2.91
CA SER A 26 -0.93 -6.42 2.34
C SER A 26 -0.81 -7.51 3.40
N LEU A 27 0.15 -7.37 4.32
CA LEU A 27 0.30 -8.24 5.49
C LEU A 27 -0.96 -8.19 6.37
N ALA A 28 -1.44 -6.98 6.69
CA ALA A 28 -2.65 -6.76 7.48
C ALA A 28 -3.89 -7.39 6.81
N ASN A 29 -4.03 -7.23 5.48
CA ASN A 29 -5.10 -7.84 4.70
C ASN A 29 -5.01 -9.37 4.72
N GLY A 30 -3.79 -9.93 4.62
CA GLY A 30 -3.55 -11.37 4.73
C GLY A 30 -3.88 -11.93 6.13
N LEU A 31 -3.58 -11.17 7.18
CA LEU A 31 -3.96 -11.49 8.56
C LEU A 31 -5.47 -11.51 8.73
N ASN A 32 -6.17 -10.53 8.17
CA ASN A 32 -7.62 -10.39 8.28
C ASN A 32 -8.39 -11.45 7.47
N GLU A 33 -7.85 -11.87 6.32
CA GLU A 33 -8.46 -12.89 5.44
C GLU A 33 -7.53 -14.12 5.29
N PRO A 34 -7.38 -15.01 6.30
CA PRO A 34 -6.46 -16.14 6.21
C PRO A 34 -6.83 -17.14 5.11
N CYS A 35 -8.12 -17.23 4.75
CA CYS A 35 -8.64 -18.14 3.70
C CYS A 35 -8.74 -17.46 2.32
N MET A 36 -8.04 -16.34 2.10
CA MET A 36 -8.06 -15.62 0.82
C MET A 36 -7.69 -16.54 -0.36
N LYS A 37 -8.55 -16.56 -1.40
CA LYS A 37 -8.32 -17.35 -2.62
C LYS A 37 -7.20 -16.72 -3.46
N ARG A 38 -6.48 -17.54 -4.26
CA ARG A 38 -5.38 -17.06 -5.11
C ARG A 38 -5.77 -15.91 -6.06
N ARG A 39 -6.98 -15.97 -6.64
CA ARG A 39 -7.51 -14.89 -7.48
C ARG A 39 -7.62 -13.56 -6.72
N ARG A 40 -8.00 -13.62 -5.47
CA ARG A 40 -8.16 -12.44 -4.63
C ARG A 40 -6.81 -11.88 -4.19
N ILE A 41 -5.84 -12.74 -3.92
CA ILE A 41 -4.44 -12.31 -3.68
C ILE A 41 -3.94 -11.50 -4.88
N GLY A 42 -4.13 -12.01 -6.11
CA GLY A 42 -3.76 -11.29 -7.33
C GLY A 42 -4.50 -9.97 -7.51
N LEU A 43 -5.78 -9.91 -7.13
CA LEU A 43 -6.57 -8.68 -7.20
C LEU A 43 -6.05 -7.64 -6.20
N VAL A 44 -5.81 -8.01 -4.95
CA VAL A 44 -5.30 -7.09 -3.91
C VAL A 44 -3.90 -6.59 -4.28
N ALA A 45 -2.97 -7.48 -4.56
CA ALA A 45 -1.61 -7.13 -4.94
C ALA A 45 -1.56 -6.35 -6.26
N GLY A 46 -2.40 -6.73 -7.23
CA GLY A 46 -2.53 -6.01 -8.51
C GLY A 46 -3.07 -4.59 -8.33
N THR A 47 -4.04 -4.39 -7.44
CA THR A 47 -4.54 -3.04 -7.12
C THR A 47 -3.41 -2.16 -6.58
N PHE A 48 -2.64 -2.62 -5.60
CA PHE A 48 -1.51 -1.85 -5.06
C PHE A 48 -0.43 -1.60 -6.12
N SER A 49 -0.09 -2.60 -6.93
CA SER A 49 0.87 -2.46 -8.03
C SER A 49 0.44 -1.42 -9.05
N VAL A 50 -0.85 -1.39 -9.43
CA VAL A 50 -1.39 -0.41 -10.37
C VAL A 50 -1.32 1.00 -9.80
N PHE A 51 -1.68 1.20 -8.54
CA PHE A 51 -1.56 2.51 -7.89
C PHE A 51 -0.10 2.94 -7.77
N GLN A 52 0.80 2.01 -7.43
CA GLN A 52 2.22 2.28 -7.28
C GLN A 52 2.94 2.56 -8.61
N PHE A 53 2.37 2.12 -9.73
CA PHE A 53 2.78 2.52 -11.07
C PHE A 53 2.19 3.87 -11.47
N LEU A 54 0.88 4.07 -11.26
CA LEU A 54 0.16 5.25 -11.73
C LEU A 54 0.53 6.52 -10.95
N MET A 55 0.71 6.43 -9.64
CA MET A 55 0.95 7.62 -8.81
C MET A 55 2.27 8.34 -9.13
N PRO A 56 3.43 7.67 -9.29
CA PRO A 56 4.63 8.35 -9.74
C PRO A 56 4.50 8.91 -11.16
N MET A 57 3.78 8.21 -12.06
CA MET A 57 3.51 8.73 -13.41
C MET A 57 2.67 10.00 -13.37
N ILE A 58 1.64 10.05 -12.55
CA ILE A 58 0.83 11.25 -12.34
C ILE A 58 1.70 12.37 -11.76
N GLY A 59 2.52 12.08 -10.75
CA GLY A 59 3.48 13.02 -10.18
C GLY A 59 4.44 13.59 -11.23
N TRP A 60 5.02 12.73 -12.06
CA TRP A 60 5.91 13.11 -13.16
C TRP A 60 5.19 14.03 -14.17
N VAL A 61 3.98 13.67 -14.61
CA VAL A 61 3.17 14.50 -15.52
C VAL A 61 2.82 15.83 -14.86
N CYS A 62 2.45 15.84 -13.60
CA CYS A 62 2.12 17.07 -12.86
C CYS A 62 3.33 18.01 -12.79
N VAL A 63 4.51 17.48 -12.49
CA VAL A 63 5.73 18.30 -12.41
C VAL A 63 6.12 18.87 -13.76
N THR A 64 6.09 18.04 -14.80
CA THR A 64 6.47 18.49 -16.16
C THR A 64 5.47 19.46 -16.78
N THR A 65 4.21 19.43 -16.32
CA THR A 65 3.13 20.25 -16.90
C THR A 65 2.75 21.44 -16.02
N ILE A 66 2.70 21.28 -14.67
CA ILE A 66 2.10 22.28 -13.77
C ILE A 66 2.85 22.33 -12.41
N ALA A 67 4.15 22.65 -12.45
CA ALA A 67 5.00 22.67 -11.24
C ALA A 67 4.47 23.55 -10.08
N HIS A 68 3.69 24.59 -10.36
CA HIS A 68 3.23 25.56 -9.36
C HIS A 68 1.99 25.12 -8.54
N ILE A 69 1.16 24.21 -9.05
CA ILE A 69 -0.10 23.83 -8.36
C ILE A 69 0.16 22.72 -7.36
N PHE A 70 1.14 21.86 -7.64
CA PHE A 70 1.37 20.65 -6.85
C PHE A 70 2.03 20.92 -5.49
N SER A 71 2.92 21.91 -5.41
CA SER A 71 3.55 22.31 -4.14
C SER A 71 2.56 22.80 -3.08
N ALA A 72 1.37 23.25 -3.49
CA ALA A 72 0.32 23.66 -2.57
C ALA A 72 -0.41 22.49 -1.89
N PHE A 73 -0.39 21.30 -2.49
CA PHE A 73 -1.06 20.10 -1.94
C PHE A 73 -0.14 19.21 -1.08
N GLU A 74 1.17 19.33 -1.25
CA GLU A 74 2.17 18.53 -0.53
C GLU A 74 1.98 18.50 1.00
N PRO A 75 1.73 19.63 1.69
CA PRO A 75 1.53 19.64 3.14
C PRO A 75 0.24 18.93 3.61
N PHE A 76 -0.73 18.68 2.73
CA PHE A 76 -1.98 17.98 3.08
C PHE A 76 -1.89 16.46 2.95
N ILE A 77 -0.90 15.95 2.21
CA ILE A 77 -0.72 14.53 1.93
C ILE A 77 -0.65 13.69 3.23
N PRO A 78 0.18 14.02 4.24
CA PRO A 78 0.30 13.23 5.46
C PRO A 78 -0.99 13.20 6.28
N TRP A 79 -1.75 14.29 6.28
CA TRP A 79 -3.05 14.37 6.96
C TRP A 79 -4.08 13.45 6.32
N ILE A 80 -4.11 13.40 4.99
CA ILE A 80 -5.02 12.53 4.24
C ILE A 80 -4.64 11.06 4.48
N ALA A 81 -3.35 10.72 4.42
CA ALA A 81 -2.86 9.37 4.68
C ALA A 81 -3.19 8.91 6.11
N LEU A 82 -2.92 9.76 7.11
CA LEU A 82 -3.26 9.47 8.51
C LEU A 82 -4.76 9.23 8.70
N ALA A 83 -5.61 10.10 8.14
CA ALA A 83 -7.05 9.99 8.26
C ALA A 83 -7.57 8.69 7.63
N LEU A 84 -7.12 8.36 6.40
CA LEU A 84 -7.54 7.17 5.68
C LEU A 84 -7.09 5.87 6.36
N LEU A 85 -5.81 5.78 6.74
CA LEU A 85 -5.26 4.58 7.38
C LEU A 85 -5.81 4.40 8.79
N SER A 86 -6.03 5.49 9.54
CA SER A 86 -6.69 5.44 10.85
C SER A 86 -8.15 5.02 10.75
N PHE A 87 -8.87 5.48 9.74
CA PHE A 87 -10.26 5.08 9.51
C PHE A 87 -10.37 3.58 9.18
N ILE A 88 -9.54 3.08 8.26
CA ILE A 88 -9.54 1.67 7.87
C ILE A 88 -9.05 0.78 9.02
N GLY A 89 -7.94 1.16 9.65
CA GLY A 89 -7.38 0.44 10.80
C GLY A 89 -8.33 0.43 12.00
N GLY A 90 -8.98 1.55 12.29
CA GLY A 90 -10.01 1.66 13.33
C GLY A 90 -11.21 0.75 13.07
N LYS A 91 -11.69 0.70 11.83
CA LYS A 91 -12.77 -0.21 11.43
C LYS A 91 -12.37 -1.67 11.63
N MET A 92 -11.16 -2.06 11.20
CA MET A 92 -10.63 -3.43 11.40
C MET A 92 -10.47 -3.78 12.88
N LEU A 93 -10.05 -2.82 13.73
CA LEU A 93 -9.97 -3.01 15.17
C LEU A 93 -11.34 -3.25 15.81
N ILE A 94 -12.33 -2.42 15.47
CA ILE A 94 -13.70 -2.54 16.01
C ILE A 94 -14.32 -3.87 15.59
N GLU A 95 -14.17 -4.27 14.33
CA GLU A 95 -14.64 -5.56 13.82
C GLU A 95 -13.92 -6.72 14.53
N GLY A 96 -12.59 -6.64 14.70
CA GLY A 96 -11.81 -7.65 15.39
C GLY A 96 -12.14 -7.79 16.90
N ILE A 97 -12.53 -6.71 17.57
CA ILE A 97 -12.96 -6.73 18.98
C ILE A 97 -14.36 -7.34 19.09
N LYS A 98 -15.28 -6.99 18.20
CA LYS A 98 -16.65 -7.54 18.20
C LYS A 98 -16.70 -9.03 17.90
N GLU A 99 -15.77 -9.55 17.10
CA GLU A 99 -15.69 -10.97 16.75
C GLU A 99 -15.01 -11.84 17.82
N LYS A 100 -14.47 -11.24 18.90
CA LYS A 100 -13.83 -11.97 20.01
C LYS A 100 -14.77 -12.94 20.73
N ASP A 101 -16.07 -12.68 20.69
CA ASP A 101 -17.10 -13.47 21.36
C ASP A 101 -17.79 -14.51 20.47
N ALA A 102 -17.42 -14.59 19.18
CA ALA A 102 -17.97 -15.60 18.29
C ALA A 102 -17.07 -16.86 18.31
N PRO A 103 -17.63 -18.07 18.58
CA PRO A 103 -16.85 -19.29 18.53
C PRO A 103 -16.30 -19.49 17.13
N CYS A 104 -14.98 -19.48 17.02
CA CYS A 104 -14.25 -19.73 15.78
C CYS A 104 -14.47 -21.17 15.33
N GLN A 105 -15.58 -21.46 14.65
CA GLN A 105 -15.66 -22.60 13.76
C GLN A 105 -14.90 -22.20 12.51
N CYS A 106 -13.80 -22.92 12.25
CA CYS A 106 -12.91 -22.72 11.10
C CYS A 106 -13.55 -23.15 9.78
N GLU A 107 -14.72 -22.63 9.44
CA GLU A 107 -15.23 -22.71 8.09
C GLU A 107 -14.87 -21.40 7.38
N CYS A 108 -14.19 -21.52 6.23
CA CYS A 108 -13.68 -20.42 5.38
C CYS A 108 -14.78 -19.47 4.84
N GLY A 109 -15.73 -19.09 5.64
CA GLY A 109 -16.88 -18.30 5.23
C GLY A 109 -17.27 -17.14 6.14
N CYS A 110 -16.71 -17.05 7.34
CA CYS A 110 -17.28 -16.20 8.41
C CYS A 110 -16.66 -14.81 8.58
N ARG A 111 -15.64 -14.40 7.81
CA ARG A 111 -15.13 -13.03 7.89
C ARG A 111 -15.58 -12.19 6.71
N PRO A 112 -16.06 -10.96 6.95
CA PRO A 112 -16.42 -10.06 5.89
C PRO A 112 -15.18 -9.79 5.02
N GLN A 113 -15.31 -10.07 3.73
CA GLN A 113 -14.25 -9.77 2.76
C GLN A 113 -14.06 -8.25 2.68
N ILE A 114 -12.81 -7.80 2.64
CA ILE A 114 -12.50 -6.40 2.37
C ILE A 114 -13.18 -5.99 1.06
N GLY A 115 -14.07 -5.02 1.13
CA GLY A 115 -14.80 -4.53 -0.03
C GLY A 115 -13.86 -3.91 -1.07
N PHE A 116 -14.24 -3.94 -2.34
CA PHE A 116 -13.44 -3.36 -3.42
C PHE A 116 -13.16 -1.86 -3.19
N GLY A 117 -14.14 -1.12 -2.64
CA GLY A 117 -13.96 0.29 -2.27
C GLY A 117 -12.86 0.49 -1.20
N ALA A 118 -12.80 -0.38 -0.20
CA ALA A 118 -11.75 -0.31 0.81
C ALA A 118 -10.35 -0.62 0.22
N LEU A 119 -10.25 -1.54 -0.75
CA LEU A 119 -9.00 -1.80 -1.47
C LEU A 119 -8.52 -0.59 -2.26
N ILE A 120 -9.43 0.12 -2.94
CA ILE A 120 -9.09 1.34 -3.68
C ILE A 120 -8.57 2.40 -2.70
N VAL A 121 -9.27 2.62 -1.59
CA VAL A 121 -8.86 3.60 -0.56
C VAL A 121 -7.50 3.23 0.04
N GLN A 122 -7.26 1.95 0.33
CA GLN A 122 -5.95 1.48 0.78
C GLN A 122 -4.87 1.70 -0.29
N GLY A 123 -5.16 1.39 -1.56
CA GLY A 123 -4.24 1.60 -2.67
C GLY A 123 -3.86 3.07 -2.83
N ILE A 124 -4.83 3.98 -2.77
CA ILE A 124 -4.57 5.43 -2.80
C ILE A 124 -3.72 5.83 -1.58
N ALA A 125 -4.12 5.43 -0.37
CA ALA A 125 -3.43 5.82 0.86
C ALA A 125 -1.96 5.38 0.89
N THR A 126 -1.66 4.15 0.42
CA THR A 126 -0.29 3.61 0.39
C THR A 126 0.55 4.09 -0.79
N SER A 127 -0.05 4.81 -1.74
CA SER A 127 0.66 5.28 -2.94
C SER A 127 0.76 6.81 -3.00
N ILE A 128 0.33 7.50 -1.94
CA ILE A 128 0.41 8.97 -1.86
C ILE A 128 1.88 9.43 -1.86
N ASP A 129 2.75 8.71 -1.16
CA ASP A 129 4.19 8.96 -1.13
C ASP A 129 4.84 8.71 -2.50
N ALA A 130 4.34 7.73 -3.25
CA ALA A 130 4.76 7.44 -4.61
C ALA A 130 4.54 8.62 -5.57
N LEU A 131 3.57 9.47 -5.28
CA LEU A 131 3.35 10.71 -6.02
C LEU A 131 4.58 11.64 -5.92
N SER A 132 5.19 11.72 -4.73
CA SER A 132 6.40 12.53 -4.49
C SER A 132 7.61 12.00 -5.24
N VAL A 133 7.67 10.70 -5.52
CA VAL A 133 8.73 10.11 -6.37
C VAL A 133 8.65 10.62 -7.81
N GLY A 134 7.46 11.00 -8.29
CA GLY A 134 7.29 11.67 -9.56
C GLY A 134 8.14 12.93 -9.70
N PHE A 135 8.38 13.68 -8.61
CA PHE A 135 9.28 14.84 -8.57
C PHE A 135 10.75 14.41 -8.72
N THR A 136 11.13 13.32 -8.07
CA THR A 136 12.51 12.80 -8.12
C THR A 136 12.89 12.37 -9.53
N ILE A 137 11.92 11.79 -10.27
CA ILE A 137 12.10 11.35 -11.65
C ILE A 137 11.71 12.41 -12.69
N ALA A 138 11.48 13.67 -12.28
CA ALA A 138 11.05 14.75 -13.18
C ALA A 138 12.06 15.06 -14.30
N THR A 139 13.34 14.78 -14.08
CA THR A 139 14.42 14.92 -15.07
C THR A 139 14.47 13.79 -16.09
N TYR A 140 13.70 12.70 -15.89
CA TYR A 140 13.69 11.55 -16.77
C TYR A 140 12.86 11.82 -18.02
N ASN A 141 13.32 11.24 -19.16
CA ASN A 141 12.51 11.20 -20.35
C ASN A 141 11.27 10.32 -20.15
N VAL A 142 10.24 10.49 -20.99
CA VAL A 142 8.98 9.71 -20.93
C VAL A 142 9.25 8.19 -20.83
N TRP A 143 10.20 7.67 -21.63
CA TRP A 143 10.54 6.25 -21.64
C TRP A 143 11.24 5.78 -20.35
N GLU A 144 12.11 6.60 -19.83
CA GLU A 144 12.80 6.34 -18.56
C GLU A 144 11.83 6.37 -17.38
N ALA A 145 10.93 7.37 -17.33
CA ALA A 145 9.88 7.46 -16.32
C ALA A 145 8.95 6.24 -16.37
N LEU A 146 8.54 5.82 -17.58
CA LEU A 146 7.68 4.64 -17.77
C LEU A 146 8.36 3.36 -17.31
N LEU A 147 9.66 3.19 -17.62
CA LEU A 147 10.44 2.04 -17.18
C LEU A 147 10.63 2.03 -15.67
N ALA A 148 10.99 3.16 -15.06
CA ALA A 148 11.16 3.28 -13.61
C ALA A 148 9.85 2.95 -12.88
N CYS A 149 8.72 3.54 -13.27
CA CYS A 149 7.41 3.25 -12.70
C CYS A 149 7.00 1.79 -12.94
N GLY A 150 7.35 1.21 -14.09
CA GLY A 150 7.11 -0.21 -14.37
C GLY A 150 7.86 -1.15 -13.43
N ILE A 151 9.14 -0.85 -13.15
CA ILE A 151 9.95 -1.59 -12.17
C ILE A 151 9.31 -1.50 -10.79
N ILE A 152 8.98 -0.29 -10.33
CA ILE A 152 8.32 -0.03 -9.04
C ILE A 152 7.01 -0.85 -8.93
N GLY A 153 6.17 -0.82 -9.97
CA GLY A 153 4.91 -1.56 -9.98
C GLY A 153 5.10 -3.08 -9.88
N VAL A 154 6.07 -3.65 -10.61
CA VAL A 154 6.37 -5.09 -10.58
C VAL A 154 6.93 -5.49 -9.22
N GLU A 155 7.84 -4.73 -8.65
CA GLU A 155 8.39 -4.97 -7.31
C GLU A 155 7.29 -4.93 -6.25
N THR A 156 6.42 -3.93 -6.29
CA THR A 156 5.27 -3.83 -5.40
C THR A 156 4.36 -5.05 -5.51
N LEU A 157 4.09 -5.54 -6.74
CA LEU A 157 3.29 -6.75 -6.93
C LEU A 157 3.90 -7.95 -6.18
N VAL A 158 5.19 -8.18 -6.36
CA VAL A 158 5.90 -9.32 -5.75
C VAL A 158 5.91 -9.19 -4.23
N ILE A 159 6.24 -8.00 -3.73
CA ILE A 159 6.33 -7.70 -2.29
C ILE A 159 4.95 -7.82 -1.63
N CYS A 160 3.88 -7.30 -2.25
CA CYS A 160 2.52 -7.42 -1.73
C CYS A 160 2.02 -8.87 -1.71
N VAL A 161 2.30 -9.65 -2.74
CA VAL A 161 1.96 -11.09 -2.75
C VAL A 161 2.67 -11.81 -1.59
N ALA A 162 3.95 -11.52 -1.36
CA ALA A 162 4.69 -12.08 -0.23
C ALA A 162 4.07 -11.64 1.11
N GLY A 163 3.72 -10.36 1.27
CA GLY A 163 3.06 -9.82 2.45
C GLY A 163 1.75 -10.54 2.76
N ILE A 164 0.88 -10.70 1.75
CA ILE A 164 -0.40 -11.42 1.92
C ILE A 164 -0.17 -12.88 2.33
N ILE A 165 0.79 -13.59 1.71
CA ILE A 165 1.08 -14.98 2.02
C ILE A 165 1.58 -15.14 3.46
N ILE A 166 2.49 -14.23 3.88
CA ILE A 166 2.99 -14.20 5.26
C ILE A 166 1.84 -13.90 6.23
N GLY A 167 1.02 -12.88 5.93
CA GLY A 167 -0.14 -12.50 6.72
C GLY A 167 -1.15 -13.64 6.86
N LYS A 168 -1.44 -14.37 5.80
CA LYS A 168 -2.31 -15.56 5.83
C LYS A 168 -1.78 -16.64 6.77
N LYS A 169 -0.48 -16.96 6.68
CA LYS A 169 0.14 -17.98 7.54
C LYS A 169 0.13 -17.54 9.01
N ALA A 170 0.37 -16.27 9.27
CA ALA A 170 0.31 -15.71 10.62
C ALA A 170 -1.15 -15.66 11.13
N GLY A 171 -2.11 -15.29 10.30
CA GLY A 171 -3.53 -15.18 10.63
C GLY A 171 -4.15 -16.53 11.03
N THR A 172 -3.72 -17.64 10.41
CA THR A 172 -4.18 -18.99 10.80
C THR A 172 -3.68 -19.39 12.20
N LYS A 173 -2.52 -18.87 12.64
CA LYS A 173 -1.98 -19.12 13.98
C LYS A 173 -2.56 -18.17 15.04
N LEU A 174 -2.99 -16.98 14.63
CA LEU A 174 -3.57 -15.95 15.49
C LEU A 174 -5.11 -15.93 15.40
N ALA A 175 -5.76 -17.07 15.21
CA ALA A 175 -7.21 -17.16 15.07
C ALA A 175 -7.94 -16.32 16.14
N GLY A 176 -8.83 -15.42 15.70
CA GLY A 176 -9.59 -14.51 16.56
C GLY A 176 -8.95 -13.15 16.87
N LYS A 177 -7.63 -12.99 16.73
CA LYS A 177 -6.93 -11.71 17.01
C LYS A 177 -6.37 -11.03 15.77
N ALA A 178 -6.46 -11.67 14.60
CA ALA A 178 -5.84 -11.19 13.37
C ALA A 178 -6.36 -9.82 12.92
N GLY A 179 -7.66 -9.54 13.06
CA GLY A 179 -8.24 -8.23 12.75
C GLY A 179 -7.71 -7.11 13.64
N ILE A 180 -7.50 -7.41 14.93
CA ILE A 180 -6.93 -6.46 15.89
C ILE A 180 -5.48 -6.13 15.50
N PHE A 181 -4.67 -7.14 15.20
CA PHE A 181 -3.28 -6.94 14.80
C PHE A 181 -3.17 -6.18 13.46
N GLY A 182 -3.99 -6.55 12.46
CA GLY A 182 -4.00 -5.85 11.17
C GLY A 182 -4.42 -4.39 11.30
N GLY A 183 -5.47 -4.10 12.07
CA GLY A 183 -5.92 -2.74 12.34
C GLY A 183 -4.88 -1.91 13.09
N ALA A 184 -4.20 -2.50 14.10
CA ALA A 184 -3.14 -1.83 14.84
C ALA A 184 -1.95 -1.48 13.93
N ILE A 185 -1.54 -2.40 13.05
CA ILE A 185 -0.47 -2.15 12.07
C ILE A 185 -0.82 -0.95 11.18
N LEU A 186 -2.06 -0.90 10.63
CA LEU A 186 -2.47 0.21 9.77
C LEU A 186 -2.45 1.56 10.47
N ILE A 187 -2.88 1.62 11.73
CA ILE A 187 -2.84 2.86 12.52
C ILE A 187 -1.39 3.27 12.79
N LEU A 188 -0.51 2.32 13.13
CA LEU A 188 0.91 2.60 13.35
C LEU A 188 1.59 3.15 12.09
N ILE A 189 1.28 2.58 10.92
CA ILE A 189 1.81 3.08 9.63
C ILE A 189 1.31 4.50 9.35
N GLY A 190 0.01 4.75 9.54
CA GLY A 190 -0.55 6.09 9.37
C GLY A 190 0.12 7.13 10.29
N LEU A 191 0.43 6.73 11.53
CA LEU A 191 1.13 7.57 12.49
C LEU A 191 2.60 7.77 12.09
N GLU A 192 3.28 6.74 11.61
CA GLU A 192 4.66 6.80 11.11
C GLU A 192 4.78 7.78 9.95
N ILE A 193 3.92 7.66 8.91
CA ILE A 193 3.88 8.57 7.77
C ILE A 193 3.68 10.02 8.25
N PHE A 194 2.76 10.22 9.19
CA PHE A 194 2.48 11.55 9.72
C PHE A 194 3.69 12.15 10.47
N ILE A 195 4.33 11.38 11.36
CA ILE A 195 5.48 11.83 12.13
C ILE A 195 6.67 12.13 11.20
N THR A 196 6.98 11.21 10.27
CA THR A 196 8.12 11.34 9.35
C THR A 196 7.95 12.52 8.40
N SER A 197 6.72 12.94 8.13
CA SER A 197 6.46 14.11 7.29
C SER A 197 6.65 15.47 8.01
N PHE A 198 6.66 15.47 9.36
CA PHE A 198 6.82 16.71 10.15
C PHE A 198 8.20 16.86 10.81
N PHE A 199 8.98 15.78 10.85
CA PHE A 199 10.34 15.75 11.38
C PHE A 199 11.37 15.37 10.32
#